data_40ccc65e28161a1a49f61f17990d0730
#
_entry.id   40ccc65e28161a1a49f61f17990d0730
#
_cell.length_a   1.000
_cell.length_b   1.000
_cell.length_c   1.000
_cell.angle_alpha   90.00
_cell.angle_beta   90.00
_cell.angle_gamma   90.00
#
_symmetry.space_group_name_H-M   'P 1'
#
loop_
_entity.id
_entity.type
_entity.pdbx_description
1 polymer ?
#
loop_
_entity_poly.entity_id
_entity_poly.type
_entity_poly.pdbx_seq_one_letter_code
_entity_poly.pdbx_strand_id
1 'polypeptide(L)'
;QRQMCIRDRQYLKCDVSTICIGLAASFGAFLLAGGAKGKRIALPNAEIMIHQPLIGGGGVRGPVTDIQIVTEQMQKTKQWLTRILSENTGKTFAQVAADTERDNYMSAQEALAYGLIDKIIDKR
;
A
#
# COMPACT_ATOMS: atom_id res chain seq x y z
N GLN A 1 13.53 -6.95 2.35
CA GLN A 1 13.92 -6.24 1.11
C GLN A 1 12.83 -5.30 0.58
N ARG A 2 11.54 -5.71 0.54
CA ARG A 2 10.46 -4.89 -0.04
C ARG A 2 10.13 -3.62 0.76
N GLN A 3 10.31 -3.63 2.09
CA GLN A 3 10.13 -2.45 2.93
C GLN A 3 11.22 -1.39 2.71
N MET A 4 12.41 -1.78 2.29
CA MET A 4 13.48 -0.87 1.92
C MET A 4 13.10 -0.01 0.72
N CYS A 5 12.42 -0.56 -0.29
CA CYS A 5 12.04 0.17 -1.50
C CYS A 5 11.16 1.41 -1.25
N ILE A 6 10.29 1.41 -0.23
CA ILE A 6 9.47 2.60 0.11
C ILE A 6 10.34 3.65 0.79
N ARG A 7 11.18 3.25 1.75
CA ARG A 7 12.09 4.16 2.45
C ARG A 7 13.15 4.72 1.53
N ASP A 8 13.76 3.89 0.67
CA ASP A 8 14.81 4.30 -0.24
C ASP A 8 14.33 5.34 -1.26
N ARG A 9 13.06 5.26 -1.69
CA ARG A 9 12.46 6.27 -2.55
C ARG A 9 12.33 7.64 -1.90
N GLN A 10 12.10 7.70 -0.60
CA GLN A 10 12.02 8.96 0.16
C GLN A 10 13.38 9.64 0.31
N TYR A 11 14.50 8.90 0.10
CA TYR A 11 15.85 9.44 0.08
C TYR A 11 16.30 9.95 -1.29
N LEU A 12 15.53 9.67 -2.35
CA LEU A 12 15.85 10.18 -3.67
C LEU A 12 15.61 11.70 -3.72
N LYS A 13 16.58 12.43 -4.26
CA LYS A 13 16.47 13.89 -4.45
C LYS A 13 15.49 14.27 -5.55
N CYS A 14 15.17 13.36 -6.46
CA CYS A 14 14.21 13.55 -7.55
C CYS A 14 12.85 12.97 -7.18
N ASP A 15 11.79 13.58 -7.70
CA ASP A 15 10.44 13.06 -7.56
C ASP A 15 10.26 11.73 -8.30
N VAL A 16 9.65 10.77 -7.64
CA VAL A 16 9.32 9.48 -8.22
C VAL A 16 7.87 9.50 -8.70
N SER A 17 7.66 9.37 -10.01
CA SER A 17 6.32 9.15 -10.57
C SER A 17 5.98 7.66 -10.51
N THR A 18 4.72 7.35 -10.19
CA THR A 18 4.20 5.99 -10.16
C THR A 18 3.01 5.86 -11.08
N ILE A 19 2.93 4.74 -11.79
CA ILE A 19 1.81 4.46 -12.69
C ILE A 19 1.31 3.02 -12.50
N CYS A 20 0.00 2.88 -12.32
CA CYS A 20 -0.68 1.59 -12.30
C CYS A 20 -1.19 1.26 -13.70
N ILE A 21 -0.69 0.14 -14.26
CA ILE A 21 -1.13 -0.44 -15.52
C ILE A 21 -1.69 -1.84 -15.19
N GLY A 22 -3.01 -2.01 -15.26
CA GLY A 22 -3.67 -3.24 -14.85
C GLY A 22 -3.91 -3.30 -13.34
N LEU A 23 -3.17 -4.08 -12.58
CA LEU A 23 -3.40 -4.31 -11.14
C LEU A 23 -2.23 -3.87 -10.28
N ALA A 24 -2.51 -3.05 -9.28
CA ALA A 24 -1.61 -2.75 -8.18
C ALA A 24 -2.19 -3.29 -6.86
N ALA A 25 -1.82 -4.52 -6.50
CA ALA A 25 -2.34 -5.17 -5.31
C ALA A 25 -1.30 -5.22 -4.18
N SER A 26 -1.79 -5.20 -2.92
CA SER A 26 -0.97 -5.40 -1.73
C SER A 26 0.21 -4.41 -1.71
N PHE A 27 1.43 -4.91 -1.68
CA PHE A 27 2.64 -4.09 -1.71
C PHE A 27 2.73 -3.19 -2.96
N GLY A 28 2.14 -3.60 -4.10
CA GLY A 28 2.04 -2.78 -5.31
C GLY A 28 1.23 -1.50 -5.08
N ALA A 29 0.15 -1.57 -4.31
CA ALA A 29 -0.64 -0.40 -3.95
C ALA A 29 0.14 0.57 -3.03
N PHE A 30 0.95 0.04 -2.10
CA PHE A 30 1.84 0.87 -1.27
C PHE A 30 2.91 1.57 -2.11
N LEU A 31 3.50 0.87 -3.09
CA LEU A 31 4.47 1.47 -4.00
C LEU A 31 3.83 2.55 -4.87
N LEU A 32 2.60 2.33 -5.34
CA LEU A 32 1.83 3.30 -6.12
C LEU A 32 1.55 4.56 -5.29
N ALA A 33 0.99 4.40 -4.09
CA ALA A 33 0.67 5.49 -3.18
C ALA A 33 1.91 6.25 -2.67
N GLY A 34 3.08 5.59 -2.68
CA GLY A 34 4.37 6.17 -2.27
C GLY A 34 5.06 7.03 -3.34
N GLY A 35 4.43 7.28 -4.48
CA GLY A 35 4.89 8.24 -5.47
C GLY A 35 4.79 9.69 -4.97
N ALA A 36 5.49 10.60 -5.63
CA ALA A 36 5.40 12.02 -5.34
C ALA A 36 3.97 12.53 -5.58
N LYS A 37 3.47 13.38 -4.70
CA LYS A 37 2.14 13.98 -4.84
C LYS A 37 2.00 14.70 -6.19
N GLY A 38 0.86 14.50 -6.87
CA GLY A 38 0.61 14.97 -8.22
C GLY A 38 1.20 14.08 -9.32
N LYS A 39 1.97 13.04 -8.97
CA LYS A 39 2.67 12.15 -9.92
C LYS A 39 2.31 10.67 -9.74
N ARG A 40 1.23 10.38 -9.01
CA ARG A 40 0.69 9.02 -8.83
C ARG A 40 -0.47 8.84 -9.81
N ILE A 41 -0.34 7.88 -10.70
CA ILE A 41 -1.17 7.78 -11.91
C ILE A 41 -1.76 6.39 -12.01
N ALA A 42 -2.97 6.26 -12.57
CA ALA A 42 -3.51 4.99 -13.02
C ALA A 42 -4.11 5.11 -14.43
N LEU A 43 -4.16 4.01 -15.15
CA LEU A 43 -4.96 3.89 -16.36
C LEU A 43 -6.45 3.64 -16.00
N PRO A 44 -7.41 3.94 -16.89
CA PRO A 44 -8.84 3.92 -16.56
C PRO A 44 -9.37 2.57 -16.07
N ASN A 45 -8.82 1.47 -16.59
CA ASN A 45 -9.21 0.10 -16.26
C ASN A 45 -8.27 -0.55 -15.24
N ALA A 46 -7.44 0.24 -14.56
CA ALA A 46 -6.57 -0.28 -13.51
C ALA A 46 -7.37 -0.56 -12.24
N GLU A 47 -6.99 -1.61 -11.54
CA GLU A 47 -7.50 -1.96 -10.22
C GLU A 47 -6.40 -1.77 -9.17
N ILE A 48 -6.79 -1.29 -8.02
CA ILE A 48 -5.90 -1.13 -6.87
C ILE A 48 -6.49 -1.89 -5.68
N MET A 49 -5.68 -2.73 -5.04
CA MET A 49 -6.13 -3.48 -3.88
C MET A 49 -5.23 -3.22 -2.68
N ILE A 50 -5.83 -2.81 -1.58
CA ILE A 50 -5.16 -2.63 -0.29
C ILE A 50 -5.65 -3.68 0.70
N HIS A 51 -4.74 -4.17 1.53
CA HIS A 51 -5.04 -5.07 2.64
C HIS A 51 -3.92 -5.03 3.69
N GLN A 52 -4.21 -5.58 4.87
CA GLN A 52 -3.20 -5.75 5.93
C GLN A 52 -2.12 -6.77 5.50
N PRO A 53 -0.91 -6.72 6.11
CA PRO A 53 0.11 -7.72 5.84
C PRO A 53 -0.39 -9.11 6.27
N LEU A 54 -0.09 -10.10 5.46
CA LEU A 54 -0.44 -11.50 5.73
C LEU A 54 0.80 -12.38 5.70
N ILE A 55 0.74 -13.50 6.42
CA ILE A 55 1.73 -14.55 6.39
C ILE A 55 1.34 -15.52 5.29
N GLY A 56 2.14 -15.54 4.22
CA GLY A 56 1.91 -16.45 3.09
C GLY A 56 2.56 -17.82 3.29
N GLY A 57 2.18 -18.79 2.45
CA GLY A 57 2.99 -19.98 2.19
C GLY A 57 3.10 -21.01 3.31
N GLY A 58 2.08 -21.23 4.11
CA GLY A 58 2.08 -22.34 5.09
C GLY A 58 2.05 -21.92 6.55
N GLY A 59 1.87 -20.64 6.82
CA GLY A 59 1.71 -20.11 8.17
C GLY A 59 3.01 -20.05 8.97
N VAL A 60 2.88 -19.79 10.27
CA VAL A 60 3.98 -19.82 11.24
C VAL A 60 3.90 -21.13 12.02
N ARG A 61 5.03 -21.83 12.10
CA ARG A 61 5.17 -23.07 12.88
C ARG A 61 6.36 -22.97 13.79
N GLY A 62 6.27 -23.58 14.98
CA GLY A 62 7.35 -23.59 15.94
C GLY A 62 6.85 -23.49 17.38
N PRO A 63 7.76 -23.32 18.35
CA PRO A 63 7.42 -23.05 19.74
C PRO A 63 6.50 -21.83 19.88
N VAL A 64 5.68 -21.80 20.91
CA VAL A 64 4.72 -20.69 21.16
C VAL A 64 5.42 -19.32 21.18
N THR A 65 6.61 -19.27 21.80
CA THR A 65 7.42 -18.05 21.86
C THR A 65 7.82 -17.52 20.48
N ASP A 66 8.19 -18.41 19.56
CA ASP A 66 8.58 -18.02 18.20
C ASP A 66 7.37 -17.49 17.42
N ILE A 67 6.21 -18.12 17.58
CA ILE A 67 4.96 -17.67 16.98
C ILE A 67 4.59 -16.28 17.50
N GLN A 68 4.75 -16.04 18.80
CA GLN A 68 4.50 -14.74 19.42
C GLN A 68 5.41 -13.65 18.84
N ILE A 69 6.71 -13.92 18.74
CA ILE A 69 7.69 -12.98 18.15
C ILE A 69 7.29 -12.59 16.73
N VAL A 70 6.91 -13.56 15.89
CA VAL A 70 6.47 -13.29 14.52
C VAL A 70 5.19 -12.47 14.50
N THR A 71 4.21 -12.80 15.36
CA THR A 71 2.94 -12.07 15.46
C THR A 71 3.16 -10.62 15.88
N GLU A 72 4.00 -10.36 16.87
CA GLU A 72 4.34 -9.00 17.30
C GLU A 72 5.03 -8.21 16.19
N GLN A 73 5.94 -8.83 15.44
CA GLN A 73 6.60 -8.21 14.30
C GLN A 73 5.59 -7.88 13.19
N MET A 74 4.64 -8.77 12.92
CA MET A 74 3.59 -8.52 11.94
C MET A 74 2.68 -7.36 12.35
N GLN A 75 2.35 -7.25 13.64
CA GLN A 75 1.56 -6.13 14.14
C GLN A 75 2.30 -4.79 13.98
N LYS A 76 3.60 -4.74 14.27
CA LYS A 76 4.43 -3.55 14.01
C LYS A 76 4.43 -3.18 12.53
N THR A 77 4.55 -4.17 11.66
CA THR A 77 4.48 -3.96 10.21
C THR A 77 3.11 -3.43 9.78
N LYS A 78 2.01 -4.00 10.30
CA LYS A 78 0.65 -3.52 10.03
C LYS A 78 0.49 -2.04 10.41
N GLN A 79 0.90 -1.67 11.63
CA GLN A 79 0.82 -0.29 12.09
C GLN A 79 1.63 0.67 11.23
N TRP A 80 2.84 0.27 10.85
CA TRP A 80 3.70 1.10 10.01
C TRP A 80 3.13 1.31 8.60
N LEU A 81 2.62 0.24 7.96
CA LEU A 81 1.99 0.33 6.65
C LEU A 81 0.71 1.18 6.70
N THR A 82 -0.13 1.00 7.72
CA THR A 82 -1.33 1.82 7.94
C THR A 82 -0.99 3.30 8.04
N ARG A 83 0.08 3.64 8.76
CA ARG A 83 0.56 5.03 8.89
C ARG A 83 1.00 5.60 7.55
N ILE A 84 1.79 4.86 6.78
CA ILE A 84 2.24 5.30 5.44
C ILE A 84 1.03 5.57 4.52
N LEU A 85 0.05 4.67 4.48
CA LEU A 85 -1.14 4.89 3.68
C LEU A 85 -1.94 6.10 4.17
N SER A 86 -2.09 6.27 5.47
CA SER A 86 -2.75 7.43 6.06
C SER A 86 -2.09 8.75 5.61
N GLU A 87 -0.76 8.83 5.70
CA GLU A 87 0.02 10.00 5.28
C GLU A 87 -0.11 10.26 3.77
N ASN A 88 -0.05 9.21 2.96
CA ASN A 88 -0.09 9.33 1.49
C ASN A 88 -1.49 9.61 0.94
N THR A 89 -2.55 9.13 1.60
CA THR A 89 -3.94 9.29 1.15
C THR A 89 -4.66 10.46 1.79
N GLY A 90 -4.17 10.95 2.93
CA GLY A 90 -4.85 11.96 3.75
C GLY A 90 -6.03 11.41 4.56
N LYS A 91 -6.24 10.09 4.56
CA LYS A 91 -7.24 9.43 5.42
C LYS A 91 -6.71 9.28 6.85
N THR A 92 -7.61 9.18 7.83
CA THR A 92 -7.21 8.92 9.21
C THR A 92 -6.62 7.52 9.37
N PHE A 93 -5.75 7.34 10.34
CA PHE A 93 -5.19 6.02 10.67
C PHE A 93 -6.30 4.98 10.93
N ALA A 94 -7.34 5.36 11.69
CA ALA A 94 -8.45 4.47 12.01
C ALA A 94 -9.23 4.02 10.76
N GLN A 95 -9.47 4.95 9.83
CA GLN A 95 -10.11 4.66 8.55
C GLN A 95 -9.27 3.67 7.73
N VAL A 96 -8.00 3.96 7.53
CA VAL A 96 -7.11 3.07 6.77
C VAL A 96 -6.99 1.71 7.43
N ALA A 97 -6.92 1.63 8.75
CA ALA A 97 -6.88 0.37 9.48
C ALA A 97 -8.14 -0.48 9.24
N ALA A 98 -9.32 0.14 9.22
CA ALA A 98 -10.58 -0.54 8.91
C ALA A 98 -10.63 -0.97 7.44
N ASP A 99 -10.26 -0.10 6.51
CA ASP A 99 -10.33 -0.33 5.07
C ASP A 99 -9.32 -1.38 4.57
N THR A 100 -8.24 -1.62 5.32
CA THR A 100 -7.22 -2.63 5.01
C THR A 100 -7.40 -3.94 5.80
N GLU A 101 -8.43 -4.06 6.63
CA GLU A 101 -8.64 -5.28 7.45
C GLU A 101 -8.87 -6.53 6.59
N ARG A 102 -9.48 -6.37 5.43
CA ARG A 102 -9.67 -7.38 4.39
C ARG A 102 -9.27 -6.81 3.03
N ASP A 103 -9.22 -7.68 2.02
CA ASP A 103 -8.95 -7.28 0.65
C ASP A 103 -9.98 -6.24 0.19
N ASN A 104 -9.50 -5.04 -0.07
CA ASN A 104 -10.32 -3.92 -0.51
C ASN A 104 -9.88 -3.52 -1.92
N TYR A 105 -10.66 -3.97 -2.90
CA TYR A 105 -10.46 -3.68 -4.32
C TYR A 105 -11.12 -2.37 -4.69
N MET A 106 -10.40 -1.54 -5.42
CA MET A 106 -10.83 -0.24 -5.89
C MET A 106 -10.55 -0.11 -7.39
N SER A 107 -11.53 0.38 -8.13
CA SER A 107 -11.31 0.90 -9.48
C SER A 107 -10.37 2.12 -9.45
N ALA A 108 -9.88 2.53 -10.61
CA ALA A 108 -9.07 3.75 -10.71
C ALA A 108 -9.81 5.00 -10.17
N GLN A 109 -11.12 5.10 -10.39
CA GLN A 109 -11.93 6.21 -9.89
C GLN A 109 -12.06 6.21 -8.37
N GLU A 110 -12.32 5.05 -7.78
CA GLU A 110 -12.38 4.88 -6.32
C GLU A 110 -11.02 5.14 -5.66
N ALA A 111 -9.94 4.67 -6.28
CA ALA A 111 -8.57 4.91 -5.80
C ALA A 111 -8.18 6.39 -5.86
N LEU A 112 -8.67 7.13 -6.87
CA LEU A 112 -8.52 8.58 -6.97
C LEU A 112 -9.28 9.28 -5.83
N ALA A 113 -10.53 8.92 -5.60
CA ALA A 113 -11.35 9.46 -4.52
C ALA A 113 -10.80 9.10 -3.13
N TYR A 114 -10.19 7.94 -3.01
CA TYR A 114 -9.53 7.50 -1.78
C TYR A 114 -8.24 8.27 -1.49
N GLY A 115 -7.54 8.72 -2.53
CA GLY A 115 -6.27 9.44 -2.43
C GLY A 115 -5.02 8.56 -2.63
N LEU A 116 -5.18 7.34 -3.14
CA LEU A 116 -4.07 6.45 -3.50
C LEU A 116 -3.33 6.92 -4.75
N ILE A 117 -4.04 7.59 -5.63
CA ILE A 117 -3.50 8.19 -6.86
C ILE A 117 -3.95 9.65 -6.99
N ASP A 118 -3.33 10.39 -7.88
CA ASP A 118 -3.59 11.81 -8.10
C ASP A 118 -4.33 12.08 -9.41
N LYS A 119 -4.21 11.19 -10.39
CA LYS A 119 -4.88 11.33 -11.69
C LYS A 119 -5.03 10.02 -12.44
N ILE A 120 -6.01 10.01 -13.35
CA ILE A 120 -6.24 8.93 -14.30
C ILE A 120 -5.90 9.49 -15.69
N ILE A 121 -5.12 8.73 -16.48
CA ILE A 121 -4.78 9.09 -17.85
C ILE A 121 -5.54 8.17 -18.79
N ASP A 122 -6.51 8.72 -19.51
CA ASP A 122 -7.39 8.01 -20.45
C ASP A 122 -6.98 8.16 -21.92
N LYS A 123 -6.09 9.11 -22.23
CA LYS A 123 -5.55 9.35 -23.58
C LYS A 123 -4.06 9.65 -23.54
N ARG A 124 -3.38 9.28 -24.60
CA ARG A 124 -2.00 9.69 -24.88
C ARG A 124 -1.91 11.13 -25.30
#